data_d9f885cbc9567b99579d00b57575f10f
#
_entry.id   d9f885cbc9567b99579d00b57575f10f
#
_cell.length_a   1.000
_cell.length_b   1.000
_cell.length_c   1.000
_cell.angle_alpha   90.00
_cell.angle_beta   90.00
_cell.angle_gamma   90.00
#
_symmetry.space_group_name_H-M   'P 1'
#
loop_
_entity.id
_entity.type
_entity.pdbx_description
1 polymer ?
#
loop_
_entity_poly.entity_id
_entity_poly.type
_entity_poly.pdbx_seq_one_letter_code
_entity_poly.pdbx_strand_id
1 'polypeptide(L)'
;KVEEKSVNVDGNNIRYLLDGKSKRDLILIHGLGASAERWEHVIPNFAKDYRVIVPDLIGFGQSDKPTLDYTTEYLGKFIKKFLDHIDVNKVSIIGSSLGGQVAIDFTYANPSKVDKLVLVSPSGIMKHSTPALDAYIMAAMYPNDDSAEYAFQIMSGQKDIDENTVKRFVERMKLPNAKMAFMSTLLGLKDAELISQKLSAINSPTLIVWGEKDPVIPIKYASSFISGINDCRFVKMLECGHTPYVEKPDKFYQAVSDFLK
;
A
#
# COMPACT_ATOMS: atom_id res chain seq x y z
N LYS A 1 12.70 -6.81 -16.60
CA LYS A 1 13.51 -5.79 -15.91
C LYS A 1 12.62 -4.61 -15.55
N VAL A 2 12.70 -4.16 -14.30
CA VAL A 2 11.91 -3.03 -13.80
C VAL A 2 12.29 -1.76 -14.55
N GLU A 3 11.28 -1.06 -15.08
CA GLU A 3 11.41 0.25 -15.73
C GLU A 3 10.79 1.32 -14.84
N GLU A 4 11.43 2.48 -14.79
CA GLU A 4 10.88 3.68 -14.17
C GLU A 4 10.20 4.53 -15.23
N LYS A 5 8.95 4.91 -14.96
CA LYS A 5 8.12 5.70 -15.87
C LYS A 5 7.44 6.85 -15.14
N SER A 6 6.92 7.77 -15.91
CA SER A 6 6.06 8.82 -15.39
C SER A 6 4.92 9.12 -16.36
N VAL A 7 3.82 9.62 -15.81
CA VAL A 7 2.65 10.02 -16.59
C VAL A 7 2.04 11.27 -15.93
N ASN A 8 1.53 12.18 -16.75
CA ASN A 8 0.80 13.34 -16.26
C ASN A 8 -0.66 12.96 -16.00
N VAL A 9 -1.11 13.14 -14.76
CA VAL A 9 -2.49 12.90 -14.34
C VAL A 9 -3.06 14.23 -13.85
N ASP A 10 -3.92 14.84 -14.63
CA ASP A 10 -4.58 16.12 -14.30
C ASP A 10 -3.59 17.24 -13.91
N GLY A 11 -2.47 17.33 -14.59
CA GLY A 11 -1.44 18.35 -14.36
C GLY A 11 -0.36 17.96 -13.35
N ASN A 12 -0.48 16.78 -12.73
CA ASN A 12 0.51 16.27 -11.78
C ASN A 12 1.35 15.15 -12.40
N ASN A 13 2.66 15.22 -12.22
CA ASN A 13 3.57 14.17 -12.67
C ASN A 13 3.56 13.03 -11.68
N ILE A 14 3.18 11.85 -12.14
CA ILE A 14 3.09 10.62 -11.33
C ILE A 14 4.17 9.66 -11.79
N ARG A 15 5.04 9.31 -10.85
CA ARG A 15 6.11 8.32 -11.09
C ARG A 15 5.60 6.92 -10.78
N TYR A 16 5.95 5.95 -11.60
CA TYR A 16 5.62 4.54 -11.34
C TYR A 16 6.68 3.59 -11.86
N LEU A 17 6.75 2.42 -11.26
CA LEU A 17 7.57 1.31 -11.73
C LEU A 17 6.70 0.36 -12.55
N LEU A 18 7.30 -0.25 -13.56
CA LEU A 18 6.63 -1.17 -14.47
C LEU A 18 7.53 -2.37 -14.76
N ASP A 19 7.00 -3.59 -14.65
CA ASP A 19 7.69 -4.81 -15.08
C ASP A 19 6.68 -5.84 -15.57
N GLY A 20 7.16 -6.74 -16.44
CA GLY A 20 6.33 -7.79 -17.01
C GLY A 20 5.70 -7.41 -18.36
N LYS A 21 5.37 -8.45 -19.14
CA LYS A 21 4.82 -8.30 -20.50
C LYS A 21 3.46 -8.99 -20.68
N SER A 22 2.89 -9.48 -19.59
CA SER A 22 1.59 -10.15 -19.63
C SER A 22 0.48 -9.15 -20.00
N LYS A 23 -0.63 -9.69 -20.49
CA LYS A 23 -1.86 -8.91 -20.71
C LYS A 23 -2.70 -8.78 -19.43
N ARG A 24 -2.29 -9.44 -18.35
CA ARG A 24 -2.95 -9.38 -17.05
C ARG A 24 -2.27 -8.29 -16.21
N ASP A 25 -3.02 -7.30 -15.81
CA ASP A 25 -2.49 -6.17 -15.04
C ASP A 25 -2.65 -6.39 -13.53
N LEU A 26 -1.58 -6.06 -12.81
CA LEU A 26 -1.52 -6.09 -11.34
C LEU A 26 -0.97 -4.76 -10.85
N ILE A 27 -1.74 -4.04 -10.04
CA ILE A 27 -1.27 -2.81 -9.40
C ILE A 27 -0.92 -3.08 -7.93
N LEU A 28 0.24 -2.57 -7.50
CA LEU A 28 0.69 -2.64 -6.10
C LEU A 28 0.61 -1.23 -5.50
N ILE A 29 -0.13 -1.08 -4.40
CA ILE A 29 -0.38 0.23 -3.76
C ILE A 29 0.28 0.27 -2.38
N HIS A 30 1.26 1.15 -2.22
CA HIS A 30 2.03 1.31 -0.98
C HIS A 30 1.24 2.00 0.13
N GLY A 31 1.79 1.97 1.34
CA GLY A 31 1.22 2.60 2.52
C GLY A 31 1.66 4.05 2.76
N LEU A 32 1.22 4.60 3.89
CA LEU A 32 1.50 5.97 4.32
C LEU A 32 3.01 6.25 4.38
N GLY A 33 3.44 7.34 3.75
CA GLY A 33 4.83 7.76 3.76
C GLY A 33 5.81 6.86 3.00
N ALA A 34 5.31 5.86 2.29
CA ALA A 34 6.11 4.92 1.52
C ALA A 34 6.23 5.33 0.05
N SER A 35 6.66 4.42 -0.78
CA SER A 35 6.85 4.60 -2.22
C SER A 35 6.84 3.24 -2.92
N ALA A 36 6.91 3.25 -4.24
CA ALA A 36 6.90 2.05 -5.08
C ALA A 36 7.97 1.03 -4.69
N GLU A 37 9.15 1.47 -4.25
CA GLU A 37 10.25 0.58 -3.89
C GLU A 37 9.97 -0.32 -2.69
N ARG A 38 8.95 -0.05 -1.90
CA ARG A 38 8.56 -0.98 -0.83
C ARG A 38 8.21 -2.37 -1.37
N TRP A 39 7.83 -2.44 -2.64
CA TRP A 39 7.48 -3.68 -3.33
C TRP A 39 8.64 -4.32 -4.11
N GLU A 40 9.83 -3.73 -4.09
CA GLU A 40 10.96 -4.11 -4.96
C GLU A 40 11.33 -5.60 -4.88
N HIS A 41 11.16 -6.23 -3.73
CA HIS A 41 11.52 -7.64 -3.53
C HIS A 41 10.54 -8.62 -4.18
N VAL A 42 9.33 -8.20 -4.51
CA VAL A 42 8.29 -9.07 -5.10
C VAL A 42 7.91 -8.70 -6.53
N ILE A 43 8.25 -7.50 -7.00
CA ILE A 43 7.95 -7.08 -8.38
C ILE A 43 8.45 -8.11 -9.41
N PRO A 44 9.73 -8.56 -9.40
CA PRO A 44 10.22 -9.50 -10.40
C PRO A 44 9.48 -10.83 -10.40
N ASN A 45 9.02 -11.27 -9.25
CA ASN A 45 8.29 -12.53 -9.11
C ASN A 45 6.89 -12.43 -9.76
N PHE A 46 6.14 -11.40 -9.43
CA PHE A 46 4.82 -11.17 -10.04
C PHE A 46 4.91 -10.86 -11.53
N ALA A 47 6.01 -10.25 -11.98
CA ALA A 47 6.22 -9.89 -13.39
C ALA A 47 6.35 -11.11 -14.32
N LYS A 48 6.48 -12.31 -13.79
CA LYS A 48 6.47 -13.56 -14.57
C LYS A 48 5.08 -13.81 -15.19
N ASP A 49 4.02 -13.45 -14.47
CA ASP A 49 2.64 -13.76 -14.86
C ASP A 49 1.77 -12.51 -15.06
N TYR A 50 2.25 -11.33 -14.66
CA TYR A 50 1.51 -10.08 -14.71
C TYR A 50 2.34 -8.96 -15.33
N ARG A 51 1.65 -7.95 -15.89
CA ARG A 51 2.23 -6.63 -16.06
C ARG A 51 2.03 -5.90 -14.73
N VAL A 52 3.13 -5.72 -13.99
CA VAL A 52 3.11 -5.16 -12.63
C VAL A 52 3.31 -3.66 -12.69
N ILE A 53 2.37 -2.93 -12.12
CA ILE A 53 2.30 -1.46 -12.14
C ILE A 53 2.38 -0.98 -10.70
N VAL A 54 3.37 -0.16 -10.37
CA VAL A 54 3.65 0.23 -8.98
C VAL A 54 3.82 1.75 -8.89
N PRO A 55 2.73 2.51 -8.71
CA PRO A 55 2.84 3.96 -8.61
C PRO A 55 3.37 4.41 -7.25
N ASP A 56 4.08 5.54 -7.27
CA ASP A 56 4.11 6.41 -6.11
C ASP A 56 2.77 7.14 -6.08
N LEU A 57 1.99 6.97 -5.04
CA LEU A 57 0.73 7.69 -4.89
C LEU A 57 0.98 9.20 -4.96
N ILE A 58 0.04 9.96 -5.54
CA ILE A 58 0.09 11.43 -5.48
C ILE A 58 0.28 11.88 -4.03
N GLY A 59 1.21 12.78 -3.80
CA GLY A 59 1.61 13.20 -2.45
C GLY A 59 2.77 12.41 -1.85
N PHE A 60 3.23 11.33 -2.49
CA PHE A 60 4.25 10.43 -1.94
C PHE A 60 5.38 10.13 -2.94
N GLY A 61 6.49 9.62 -2.40
CA GLY A 61 7.63 9.21 -3.20
C GLY A 61 8.17 10.34 -4.06
N GLN A 62 8.33 10.09 -5.34
CA GLN A 62 8.77 11.06 -6.34
C GLN A 62 7.62 11.60 -7.20
N SER A 63 6.38 11.23 -6.88
CA SER A 63 5.21 11.86 -7.51
C SER A 63 5.00 13.27 -6.99
N ASP A 64 4.31 14.09 -7.76
CA ASP A 64 3.95 15.46 -7.37
C ASP A 64 3.13 15.47 -6.08
N LYS A 65 3.28 16.54 -5.32
CA LYS A 65 2.68 16.70 -3.99
C LYS A 65 1.91 18.02 -3.90
N PRO A 66 0.79 18.13 -4.64
CA PRO A 66 -0.03 19.34 -4.59
C PRO A 66 -0.67 19.52 -3.20
N THR A 67 -0.97 20.76 -2.85
CA THR A 67 -1.72 21.06 -1.62
C THR A 67 -3.19 20.72 -1.83
N LEU A 68 -3.66 19.70 -1.09
CA LEU A 68 -5.04 19.23 -1.12
C LEU A 68 -5.32 18.37 0.11
N ASP A 69 -6.59 17.98 0.29
CA ASP A 69 -6.99 17.03 1.32
C ASP A 69 -6.80 15.60 0.82
N TYR A 70 -5.80 14.91 1.35
CA TYR A 70 -5.47 13.54 0.98
C TYR A 70 -6.34 12.54 1.75
N THR A 71 -7.60 12.38 1.31
CA THR A 71 -8.48 11.35 1.85
C THR A 71 -8.29 10.03 1.11
N THR A 72 -8.69 8.91 1.71
CA THR A 72 -8.62 7.61 1.02
C THR A 72 -9.58 7.57 -0.18
N GLU A 73 -10.71 8.25 -0.11
CA GLU A 73 -11.63 8.40 -1.25
C GLU A 73 -10.97 9.15 -2.40
N TYR A 74 -10.28 10.25 -2.10
CA TYR A 74 -9.53 10.99 -3.12
C TYR A 74 -8.45 10.12 -3.75
N LEU A 75 -7.68 9.39 -2.92
CA LEU A 75 -6.64 8.50 -3.42
C LEU A 75 -7.20 7.34 -4.26
N GLY A 76 -8.39 6.82 -3.91
CA GLY A 76 -9.10 5.86 -4.74
C GLY A 76 -9.49 6.41 -6.11
N LYS A 77 -10.01 7.64 -6.15
CA LYS A 77 -10.30 8.36 -7.41
C LYS A 77 -9.03 8.64 -8.20
N PHE A 78 -7.94 8.95 -7.53
CA PHE A 78 -6.64 9.12 -8.15
C PHE A 78 -6.19 7.83 -8.85
N ILE A 79 -6.31 6.67 -8.20
CA ILE A 79 -5.96 5.37 -8.81
C ILE A 79 -6.77 5.16 -10.11
N LYS A 80 -8.06 5.48 -10.09
CA LYS A 80 -8.91 5.38 -11.29
C LYS A 80 -8.36 6.23 -12.43
N LYS A 81 -8.05 7.50 -12.16
CA LYS A 81 -7.50 8.42 -13.16
C LYS A 81 -6.13 7.98 -13.64
N PHE A 82 -5.26 7.54 -12.73
CA PHE A 82 -3.94 7.02 -13.07
C PHE A 82 -4.04 5.84 -14.04
N LEU A 83 -4.88 4.85 -13.73
CA LEU A 83 -5.09 3.68 -14.58
C LEU A 83 -5.66 4.07 -15.96
N ASP A 84 -6.59 5.02 -16.01
CA ASP A 84 -7.13 5.53 -17.27
C ASP A 84 -6.03 6.17 -18.13
N HIS A 85 -5.12 6.94 -17.53
CA HIS A 85 -4.04 7.62 -18.25
C HIS A 85 -2.96 6.67 -18.79
N ILE A 86 -2.89 5.45 -18.28
CA ILE A 86 -1.96 4.41 -18.78
C ILE A 86 -2.70 3.27 -19.51
N ASP A 87 -3.95 3.50 -19.89
CA ASP A 87 -4.79 2.57 -20.67
C ASP A 87 -4.99 1.20 -20.00
N VAL A 88 -5.21 1.19 -18.68
CA VAL A 88 -5.53 0.00 -17.93
C VAL A 88 -7.02 0.01 -17.57
N ASN A 89 -7.77 -0.97 -18.06
CA ASN A 89 -9.22 -1.05 -17.84
C ASN A 89 -9.60 -1.94 -16.64
N LYS A 90 -9.03 -3.14 -16.56
CA LYS A 90 -9.33 -4.11 -15.51
C LYS A 90 -8.03 -4.59 -14.88
N VAL A 91 -8.03 -4.77 -13.57
CA VAL A 91 -6.79 -4.95 -12.80
C VAL A 91 -7.04 -5.83 -11.57
N SER A 92 -6.04 -6.63 -11.20
CA SER A 92 -5.93 -7.16 -9.85
C SER A 92 -5.12 -6.20 -8.99
N ILE A 93 -5.40 -6.14 -7.69
CA ILE A 93 -4.82 -5.14 -6.79
C ILE A 93 -4.21 -5.83 -5.58
N ILE A 94 -3.01 -5.38 -5.19
CA ILE A 94 -2.44 -5.66 -3.88
C ILE A 94 -2.22 -4.31 -3.19
N GLY A 95 -2.90 -4.07 -2.08
CA GLY A 95 -2.75 -2.83 -1.30
C GLY A 95 -2.33 -3.11 0.12
N SER A 96 -1.37 -2.34 0.63
CA SER A 96 -0.81 -2.50 1.98
C SER A 96 -1.17 -1.32 2.86
N SER A 97 -1.70 -1.58 4.05
CA SER A 97 -2.00 -0.57 5.06
C SER A 97 -2.93 0.53 4.50
N LEU A 98 -2.48 1.79 4.42
CA LEU A 98 -3.20 2.85 3.71
C LEU A 98 -3.57 2.42 2.28
N GLY A 99 -2.63 1.80 1.57
CA GLY A 99 -2.86 1.31 0.20
C GLY A 99 -3.97 0.27 0.13
N GLY A 100 -4.15 -0.51 1.20
CA GLY A 100 -5.29 -1.44 1.33
C GLY A 100 -6.62 -0.70 1.44
N GLN A 101 -6.69 0.34 2.25
CA GLN A 101 -7.90 1.15 2.36
C GLN A 101 -8.21 1.89 1.05
N VAL A 102 -7.19 2.41 0.38
CA VAL A 102 -7.33 3.03 -0.96
C VAL A 102 -7.88 2.00 -1.96
N ALA A 103 -7.36 0.77 -1.93
CA ALA A 103 -7.85 -0.32 -2.78
C ALA A 103 -9.32 -0.65 -2.52
N ILE A 104 -9.75 -0.63 -1.26
CA ILE A 104 -11.17 -0.81 -0.88
C ILE A 104 -12.02 0.31 -1.45
N ASP A 105 -11.63 1.57 -1.28
CA ASP A 105 -12.37 2.71 -1.83
C ASP A 105 -12.44 2.66 -3.36
N PHE A 106 -11.34 2.30 -4.02
CA PHE A 106 -11.32 2.11 -5.48
C PHE A 106 -12.26 0.99 -5.92
N THR A 107 -12.20 -0.17 -5.26
CA THR A 107 -13.03 -1.33 -5.60
C THR A 107 -14.52 -1.04 -5.36
N TYR A 108 -14.84 -0.38 -4.27
CA TYR A 108 -16.20 0.04 -3.96
C TYR A 108 -16.80 0.94 -5.05
N ALA A 109 -16.01 1.91 -5.52
CA ALA A 109 -16.44 2.85 -6.57
C ALA A 109 -16.40 2.26 -7.98
N ASN A 110 -15.58 1.24 -8.23
CA ASN A 110 -15.34 0.68 -9.56
C ASN A 110 -15.35 -0.86 -9.55
N PRO A 111 -16.44 -1.48 -9.11
CA PRO A 111 -16.48 -2.95 -8.87
C PRO A 111 -16.19 -3.77 -10.13
N SER A 112 -16.59 -3.31 -11.31
CA SER A 112 -16.36 -4.01 -12.57
C SER A 112 -14.92 -3.97 -13.06
N LYS A 113 -14.07 -3.14 -12.46
CA LYS A 113 -12.67 -2.94 -12.87
C LYS A 113 -11.68 -3.78 -12.07
N VAL A 114 -12.14 -4.50 -11.06
CA VAL A 114 -11.28 -5.29 -10.17
C VAL A 114 -11.54 -6.77 -10.35
N ASP A 115 -10.49 -7.50 -10.78
CA ASP A 115 -10.55 -8.95 -10.89
C ASP A 115 -10.44 -9.61 -9.52
N LYS A 116 -9.30 -9.41 -8.86
CA LYS A 116 -9.00 -9.95 -7.53
C LYS A 116 -8.37 -8.88 -6.66
N LEU A 117 -8.66 -8.93 -5.38
CA LEU A 117 -8.22 -7.96 -4.40
C LEU A 117 -7.40 -8.64 -3.31
N VAL A 118 -6.18 -8.15 -3.08
CA VAL A 118 -5.32 -8.60 -1.98
C VAL A 118 -5.07 -7.43 -1.04
N LEU A 119 -5.43 -7.59 0.22
CA LEU A 119 -5.30 -6.57 1.25
C LEU A 119 -4.28 -7.04 2.29
N VAL A 120 -3.19 -6.30 2.44
CA VAL A 120 -2.12 -6.59 3.41
C VAL A 120 -2.25 -5.63 4.58
N SER A 121 -2.66 -6.14 5.75
CA SER A 121 -2.83 -5.33 6.97
C SER A 121 -3.53 -3.99 6.71
N PRO A 122 -4.71 -3.98 6.08
CA PRO A 122 -5.34 -2.72 5.64
C PRO A 122 -5.76 -1.83 6.81
N SER A 123 -5.66 -0.53 6.64
CA SER A 123 -6.24 0.46 7.55
C SER A 123 -7.76 0.60 7.32
N GLY A 124 -8.43 1.35 8.20
CA GLY A 124 -9.86 1.67 8.06
C GLY A 124 -10.73 1.17 9.21
N ILE A 125 -10.26 0.25 10.04
CA ILE A 125 -10.97 -0.26 11.22
C ILE A 125 -10.32 0.22 12.51
N MET A 126 -9.00 0.16 12.61
CA MET A 126 -8.27 0.65 13.78
C MET A 126 -8.38 2.17 13.90
N LYS A 127 -8.87 2.66 15.04
CA LYS A 127 -9.03 4.09 15.31
C LYS A 127 -7.99 4.67 16.27
N HIS A 128 -7.29 3.83 17.01
CA HIS A 128 -6.26 4.24 17.96
C HIS A 128 -4.87 3.95 17.39
N SER A 129 -3.92 4.86 17.62
CA SER A 129 -2.55 4.64 17.22
C SER A 129 -1.88 3.56 18.07
N THR A 130 -0.77 3.04 17.58
CA THR A 130 0.09 2.09 18.28
C THR A 130 1.48 2.70 18.47
N PRO A 131 2.27 2.23 19.44
CA PRO A 131 3.65 2.73 19.59
C PRO A 131 4.50 2.62 18.32
N ALA A 132 4.31 1.55 17.54
CA ALA A 132 5.03 1.38 16.28
C ALA A 132 4.60 2.40 15.22
N LEU A 133 3.30 2.70 15.13
CA LEU A 133 2.80 3.75 14.24
C LEU A 133 3.31 5.13 14.68
N ASP A 134 3.31 5.42 15.98
CA ASP A 134 3.83 6.68 16.52
C ASP A 134 5.31 6.87 16.18
N ALA A 135 6.13 5.82 16.31
CA ALA A 135 7.54 5.86 15.94
C ALA A 135 7.72 6.17 14.44
N TYR A 136 6.87 5.59 13.59
CA TYR A 136 6.88 5.85 12.15
C TYR A 136 6.49 7.29 11.82
N ILE A 137 5.44 7.81 12.45
CA ILE A 137 5.00 9.20 12.29
C ILE A 137 6.11 10.16 12.69
N MET A 138 6.79 9.93 13.82
CA MET A 138 7.91 10.75 14.27
C MET A 138 9.07 10.71 13.28
N ALA A 139 9.39 9.54 12.73
CA ALA A 139 10.42 9.40 11.71
C ALA A 139 10.10 10.16 10.42
N ALA A 140 8.81 10.22 10.05
CA ALA A 140 8.36 10.96 8.88
C ALA A 140 8.42 12.48 9.10
N MET A 141 8.02 12.95 10.26
CA MET A 141 7.95 14.38 10.57
C MET A 141 9.31 15.00 10.90
N TYR A 142 10.21 14.23 11.48
CA TYR A 142 11.59 14.62 11.82
C TYR A 142 12.58 13.63 11.20
N PRO A 143 12.71 13.60 9.86
CA PRO A 143 13.43 12.55 9.17
C PRO A 143 14.95 12.63 9.40
N ASN A 144 15.49 11.56 9.98
CA ASN A 144 16.90 11.28 10.09
C ASN A 144 17.11 9.77 10.08
N ASP A 145 18.35 9.34 9.81
CA ASP A 145 18.65 7.92 9.63
C ASP A 145 18.34 7.09 10.87
N ASP A 146 18.68 7.58 12.06
CA ASP A 146 18.50 6.83 13.32
C ASP A 146 17.03 6.60 13.64
N SER A 147 16.18 7.64 13.55
CA SER A 147 14.76 7.50 13.84
C SER A 147 14.03 6.66 12.79
N ALA A 148 14.44 6.78 11.53
CA ALA A 148 13.89 5.97 10.44
C ALA A 148 14.26 4.49 10.61
N GLU A 149 15.52 4.18 10.88
CA GLU A 149 15.99 2.82 11.14
C GLU A 149 15.23 2.20 12.33
N TYR A 150 15.12 2.93 13.43
CA TYR A 150 14.37 2.49 14.61
C TYR A 150 12.91 2.17 14.29
N ALA A 151 12.24 3.05 13.55
CA ALA A 151 10.85 2.84 13.15
C ALA A 151 10.69 1.58 12.28
N PHE A 152 11.59 1.36 11.33
CA PHE A 152 11.56 0.16 10.49
C PHE A 152 11.89 -1.11 11.27
N GLN A 153 12.81 -1.05 12.24
CA GLN A 153 13.10 -2.17 13.12
C GLN A 153 11.87 -2.60 13.93
N ILE A 154 11.18 -1.64 14.56
CA ILE A 154 9.95 -1.94 15.31
C ILE A 154 8.88 -2.51 14.40
N MET A 155 8.64 -1.88 13.27
CA MET A 155 7.60 -2.23 12.32
C MET A 155 7.72 -3.67 11.82
N SER A 156 8.94 -4.12 11.55
CA SER A 156 9.24 -5.43 10.97
C SER A 156 9.66 -6.48 11.99
N GLY A 157 10.14 -6.06 13.15
CA GLY A 157 10.80 -6.94 14.10
C GLY A 157 12.21 -7.38 13.66
N GLN A 158 12.73 -6.84 12.57
CA GLN A 158 14.07 -7.12 12.05
C GLN A 158 15.08 -6.15 12.67
N LYS A 159 16.25 -6.67 13.06
CA LYS A 159 17.34 -5.83 13.59
C LYS A 159 18.07 -5.09 12.49
N ASP A 160 18.32 -5.78 11.39
CA ASP A 160 19.07 -5.24 10.25
C ASP A 160 18.09 -4.73 9.20
N ILE A 161 18.10 -3.42 9.02
CA ILE A 161 17.29 -2.75 7.99
C ILE A 161 18.21 -2.32 6.87
N ASP A 162 17.81 -2.59 5.62
CA ASP A 162 18.55 -2.16 4.45
C ASP A 162 18.82 -0.64 4.51
N GLU A 163 20.09 -0.26 4.46
CA GLU A 163 20.53 1.13 4.51
C GLU A 163 19.90 1.98 3.41
N ASN A 164 19.71 1.42 2.21
CA ASN A 164 19.08 2.12 1.10
C ASN A 164 17.61 2.43 1.38
N THR A 165 16.91 1.53 2.07
CA THR A 165 15.51 1.75 2.49
C THR A 165 15.44 2.95 3.45
N VAL A 166 16.31 3.01 4.43
CA VAL A 166 16.37 4.11 5.40
C VAL A 166 16.67 5.43 4.71
N LYS A 167 17.73 5.48 3.91
CA LYS A 167 18.14 6.69 3.18
C LYS A 167 17.06 7.20 2.24
N ARG A 168 16.43 6.29 1.50
CA ARG A 168 15.35 6.63 0.58
C ARG A 168 14.16 7.26 1.31
N PHE A 169 13.76 6.68 2.43
CA PHE A 169 12.68 7.24 3.24
C PHE A 169 13.01 8.64 3.73
N VAL A 170 14.19 8.83 4.29
CA VAL A 170 14.65 10.13 4.81
C VAL A 170 14.70 11.19 3.70
N GLU A 171 15.29 10.85 2.56
CA GLU A 171 15.39 11.76 1.41
C GLU A 171 14.00 12.18 0.91
N ARG A 172 13.08 11.22 0.79
CA ARG A 172 11.74 11.50 0.26
C ARG A 172 10.88 12.29 1.22
N MET A 173 11.01 12.07 2.52
CA MET A 173 10.31 12.88 3.52
C MET A 173 10.85 14.30 3.62
N LYS A 174 12.03 14.58 3.08
CA LYS A 174 12.59 15.94 2.99
C LYS A 174 12.20 16.67 1.72
N LEU A 175 11.55 16.02 0.76
CA LEU A 175 11.08 16.67 -0.46
C LEU A 175 10.02 17.74 -0.14
N PRO A 176 9.90 18.79 -0.96
CA PRO A 176 8.88 19.82 -0.78
C PRO A 176 7.48 19.19 -0.69
N ASN A 177 6.68 19.64 0.27
CA ASN A 177 5.31 19.21 0.54
C ASN A 177 5.14 17.75 1.02
N ALA A 178 6.22 16.97 1.19
CA ALA A 178 6.11 15.59 1.64
C ALA A 178 5.48 15.46 3.03
N LYS A 179 5.91 16.30 3.98
CA LYS A 179 5.35 16.29 5.34
C LYS A 179 3.90 16.76 5.37
N MET A 180 3.55 17.76 4.56
CA MET A 180 2.18 18.25 4.43
C MET A 180 1.26 17.13 3.91
N ALA A 181 1.66 16.45 2.83
CA ALA A 181 0.88 15.36 2.27
C ALA A 181 0.74 14.18 3.25
N PHE A 182 1.81 13.84 3.97
CA PHE A 182 1.78 12.82 5.02
C PHE A 182 0.79 13.16 6.11
N MET A 183 0.85 14.37 6.68
CA MET A 183 -0.05 14.80 7.75
C MET A 183 -1.48 14.92 7.27
N SER A 184 -1.73 15.45 6.08
CA SER A 184 -3.07 15.53 5.51
C SER A 184 -3.68 14.13 5.37
N THR A 185 -2.91 13.16 4.89
CA THR A 185 -3.35 11.77 4.77
C THR A 185 -3.65 11.16 6.14
N LEU A 186 -2.79 11.38 7.12
CA LEU A 186 -2.97 10.87 8.48
C LEU A 186 -4.24 11.44 9.13
N LEU A 187 -4.49 12.74 8.98
CA LEU A 187 -5.71 13.38 9.46
C LEU A 187 -6.95 12.83 8.73
N GLY A 188 -6.84 12.61 7.42
CA GLY A 188 -7.90 11.99 6.64
C GLY A 188 -8.24 10.58 7.13
N LEU A 189 -7.24 9.78 7.49
CA LEU A 189 -7.44 8.46 8.08
C LEU A 189 -8.13 8.54 9.44
N LYS A 190 -7.73 9.48 10.28
CA LYS A 190 -8.31 9.69 11.61
C LYS A 190 -9.78 10.07 11.54
N ASP A 191 -10.12 10.96 10.61
CA ASP A 191 -11.47 11.52 10.48
C ASP A 191 -12.39 10.67 9.60
N ALA A 192 -11.83 9.70 8.86
CA ALA A 192 -12.61 8.83 7.98
C ALA A 192 -13.62 7.98 8.76
N GLU A 193 -14.78 7.77 8.17
CA GLU A 193 -15.74 6.81 8.68
C GLU A 193 -15.17 5.39 8.62
N LEU A 194 -15.67 4.50 9.49
CA LEU A 194 -15.32 3.09 9.41
C LEU A 194 -15.77 2.51 8.07
N ILE A 195 -14.90 1.71 7.46
CA ILE A 195 -15.14 1.15 6.14
C ILE A 195 -16.09 -0.07 6.12
N SER A 196 -16.65 -0.45 7.28
CA SER A 196 -17.49 -1.63 7.44
C SER A 196 -18.60 -1.74 6.41
N GLN A 197 -19.25 -0.62 6.08
CA GLN A 197 -20.34 -0.59 5.09
C GLN A 197 -19.85 -0.85 3.66
N LYS A 198 -18.61 -0.47 3.36
CA LYS A 198 -18.02 -0.69 2.03
C LYS A 198 -17.61 -2.15 1.83
N LEU A 199 -17.23 -2.84 2.90
CA LEU A 199 -16.75 -4.22 2.82
C LEU A 199 -17.82 -5.17 2.26
N SER A 200 -19.08 -5.02 2.69
CA SER A 200 -20.18 -5.87 2.22
C SER A 200 -20.52 -5.68 0.74
N ALA A 201 -20.11 -4.57 0.14
CA ALA A 201 -20.31 -4.28 -1.27
C ALA A 201 -19.18 -4.80 -2.17
N ILE A 202 -18.10 -5.33 -1.59
CA ILE A 202 -16.99 -5.91 -2.35
C ILE A 202 -17.38 -7.33 -2.78
N ASN A 203 -17.49 -7.53 -4.10
CA ASN A 203 -17.83 -8.82 -4.68
C ASN A 203 -16.63 -9.50 -5.35
N SER A 204 -15.54 -8.81 -5.58
CA SER A 204 -14.31 -9.41 -6.10
C SER A 204 -13.76 -10.44 -5.12
N PRO A 205 -13.24 -11.58 -5.58
CA PRO A 205 -12.53 -12.51 -4.71
C PRO A 205 -11.40 -11.76 -4.00
N THR A 206 -11.34 -11.90 -2.68
CA THR A 206 -10.44 -11.12 -1.82
C THR A 206 -9.58 -12.05 -0.96
N LEU A 207 -8.30 -11.75 -0.87
CA LEU A 207 -7.36 -12.35 0.06
C LEU A 207 -6.92 -11.30 1.08
N ILE A 208 -7.06 -11.62 2.37
CA ILE A 208 -6.50 -10.83 3.46
C ILE A 208 -5.19 -11.49 3.89
N VAL A 209 -4.11 -10.73 3.90
CA VAL A 209 -2.79 -11.18 4.38
C VAL A 209 -2.40 -10.33 5.57
N TRP A 210 -1.93 -10.98 6.64
CA TRP A 210 -1.56 -10.25 7.85
C TRP A 210 -0.37 -10.89 8.55
N GLY A 211 0.61 -10.07 8.93
CA GLY A 211 1.72 -10.52 9.76
C GLY A 211 1.23 -10.86 11.18
N GLU A 212 1.57 -12.05 11.65
CA GLU A 212 1.19 -12.52 12.99
C GLU A 212 1.59 -11.54 14.09
N LYS A 213 2.74 -10.90 13.94
CA LYS A 213 3.36 -10.00 14.92
C LYS A 213 3.28 -8.52 14.52
N ASP A 214 2.35 -8.15 13.65
CA ASP A 214 2.22 -6.77 13.20
C ASP A 214 1.99 -5.82 14.38
N PRO A 215 2.96 -4.93 14.69
CA PRO A 215 2.83 -3.99 15.80
C PRO A 215 2.21 -2.66 15.40
N VAL A 216 2.05 -2.40 14.11
CA VAL A 216 1.50 -1.16 13.56
C VAL A 216 -0.03 -1.24 13.53
N ILE A 217 -0.55 -2.25 12.86
CA ILE A 217 -1.99 -2.59 12.86
C ILE A 217 -2.10 -4.05 13.32
N PRO A 218 -2.40 -4.29 14.60
CA PRO A 218 -2.44 -5.65 15.15
C PRO A 218 -3.41 -6.58 14.41
N ILE A 219 -3.02 -7.86 14.30
CA ILE A 219 -3.76 -8.88 13.56
C ILE A 219 -5.22 -9.08 14.06
N LYS A 220 -5.52 -8.67 15.29
CA LYS A 220 -6.89 -8.72 15.82
C LYS A 220 -7.91 -7.99 14.95
N TYR A 221 -7.47 -7.02 14.16
CA TYR A 221 -8.35 -6.28 13.25
C TYR A 221 -8.70 -7.06 11.98
N ALA A 222 -8.01 -8.16 11.70
CA ALA A 222 -8.27 -8.97 10.51
C ALA A 222 -9.70 -9.54 10.48
N SER A 223 -10.24 -9.90 11.64
CA SER A 223 -11.57 -10.50 11.73
C SER A 223 -12.69 -9.62 11.15
N SER A 224 -12.59 -8.31 11.32
CA SER A 224 -13.57 -7.36 10.77
C SER A 224 -13.58 -7.35 9.25
N PHE A 225 -12.41 -7.48 8.63
CA PHE A 225 -12.30 -7.58 7.16
C PHE A 225 -12.80 -8.94 6.67
N ILE A 226 -12.40 -10.01 7.32
CA ILE A 226 -12.77 -11.39 6.94
C ILE A 226 -14.30 -11.58 7.02
N SER A 227 -14.93 -11.10 8.07
CA SER A 227 -16.38 -11.21 8.23
C SER A 227 -17.16 -10.21 7.39
N GLY A 228 -16.54 -9.09 7.01
CA GLY A 228 -17.21 -8.02 6.25
C GLY A 228 -17.23 -8.24 4.74
N ILE A 229 -16.26 -8.96 4.19
CA ILE A 229 -16.13 -9.19 2.74
C ILE A 229 -16.70 -10.57 2.39
N ASN A 230 -17.58 -10.61 1.38
CA ASN A 230 -18.34 -11.83 1.06
C ASN A 230 -17.46 -13.01 0.60
N ASP A 231 -16.62 -12.80 -0.41
CA ASP A 231 -15.69 -13.82 -0.92
C ASP A 231 -14.29 -13.51 -0.41
N CYS A 232 -13.98 -14.05 0.76
CA CYS A 232 -12.76 -13.68 1.48
C CYS A 232 -11.99 -14.91 1.98
N ARG A 233 -10.70 -14.95 1.64
CA ARG A 233 -9.72 -15.89 2.20
C ARG A 233 -8.75 -15.14 3.10
N PHE A 234 -8.11 -15.86 4.01
CA PHE A 234 -7.18 -15.29 4.98
C PHE A 234 -5.89 -16.09 5.04
N VAL A 235 -4.76 -15.37 5.04
CA VAL A 235 -3.43 -15.94 5.28
C VAL A 235 -2.74 -15.15 6.39
N LYS A 236 -2.40 -15.86 7.47
CA LYS A 236 -1.56 -15.35 8.54
C LYS A 236 -0.10 -15.65 8.22
N MET A 237 0.72 -14.61 8.11
CA MET A 237 2.16 -14.75 7.88
C MET A 237 2.88 -14.89 9.20
N LEU A 238 3.35 -16.11 9.50
CA LEU A 238 4.03 -16.44 10.76
C LEU A 238 5.35 -15.67 10.89
N GLU A 239 5.63 -15.18 12.10
CA GLU A 239 6.86 -14.46 12.44
C GLU A 239 7.06 -13.17 11.60
N CYS A 240 6.01 -12.61 11.01
CA CYS A 240 6.06 -11.36 10.26
C CYS A 240 5.43 -10.21 11.03
N GLY A 241 6.01 -9.04 10.86
CA GLY A 241 5.46 -7.76 11.30
C GLY A 241 4.53 -7.14 10.24
N HIS A 242 4.65 -5.83 10.07
CA HIS A 242 3.72 -5.04 9.24
C HIS A 242 3.93 -5.19 7.73
N THR A 243 5.11 -5.61 7.29
CA THR A 243 5.48 -5.64 5.87
C THR A 243 5.98 -7.03 5.42
N PRO A 244 5.08 -8.04 5.35
CA PRO A 244 5.48 -9.41 4.97
C PRO A 244 6.18 -9.48 3.60
N TYR A 245 5.80 -8.62 2.66
CA TYR A 245 6.39 -8.55 1.32
C TYR A 245 7.84 -8.03 1.32
N VAL A 246 8.28 -7.40 2.41
CA VAL A 246 9.67 -6.99 2.64
C VAL A 246 10.41 -8.02 3.49
N GLU A 247 9.76 -8.52 4.53
CA GLU A 247 10.37 -9.38 5.56
C GLU A 247 10.55 -10.82 5.07
N LYS A 248 9.54 -11.35 4.37
CA LYS A 248 9.54 -12.72 3.81
C LYS A 248 8.96 -12.72 2.40
N PRO A 249 9.66 -12.11 1.43
CA PRO A 249 9.12 -11.89 0.09
C PRO A 249 8.73 -13.16 -0.64
N ASP A 250 9.50 -14.25 -0.49
CA ASP A 250 9.22 -15.52 -1.19
C ASP A 250 7.96 -16.18 -0.66
N LYS A 251 7.78 -16.20 0.66
CA LYS A 251 6.56 -16.76 1.27
C LYS A 251 5.34 -15.91 0.97
N PHE A 252 5.50 -14.59 0.98
CA PHE A 252 4.44 -13.66 0.59
C PHE A 252 4.02 -13.90 -0.86
N TYR A 253 4.98 -13.94 -1.77
CA TYR A 253 4.72 -14.21 -3.19
C TYR A 253 3.97 -15.53 -3.37
N GLN A 254 4.41 -16.61 -2.69
CA GLN A 254 3.78 -17.91 -2.80
C GLN A 254 2.31 -17.89 -2.39
N ALA A 255 2.02 -17.31 -1.22
CA ALA A 255 0.65 -17.21 -0.71
C ALA A 255 -0.26 -16.39 -1.64
N VAL A 256 0.24 -15.24 -2.11
CA VAL A 256 -0.53 -14.34 -2.97
C VAL A 256 -0.68 -14.89 -4.38
N SER A 257 0.38 -15.46 -4.97
CA SER A 257 0.33 -16.01 -6.32
C SER A 257 -0.64 -17.20 -6.43
N ASP A 258 -0.73 -18.03 -5.41
CA ASP A 258 -1.69 -19.15 -5.36
C ASP A 258 -3.14 -18.65 -5.42
N PHE A 259 -3.42 -17.53 -4.76
CA PHE A 259 -4.73 -16.89 -4.80
C PHE A 259 -5.02 -16.23 -6.16
N LEU A 260 -4.01 -15.59 -6.76
CA LEU A 260 -4.17 -14.83 -8.01
C LEU A 260 -4.27 -15.69 -9.27
N LYS A 261 -3.95 -16.97 -9.20
CA LYS A 261 -4.01 -17.92 -10.35
C LYS A 261 -5.42 -18.17 -10.88
#